data_cc258fb9d4ef812dfe354ef2a26c9d33
#
_entry.id   cc258fb9d4ef812dfe354ef2a26c9d33
#
_cell.length_a   1.000
_cell.length_b   1.000
_cell.length_c   1.000
_cell.angle_alpha   90.00
_cell.angle_beta   90.00
_cell.angle_gamma   90.00
#
_symmetry.space_group_name_H-M   'P 1'
#
loop_
_entity.id
_entity.type
_entity.pdbx_description
1 polymer ?
#
loop_
_entity_poly.entity_id
_entity_poly.type
_entity_poly.pdbx_seq_one_letter_code
_entity_poly.pdbx_strand_id
1 'polypeptide(L)'
;MLLTSFIKEKLKVNKEYVEVHTEKPENIKELRKIIDDRIEEQGSGTLKEPIDLNDIDVSEIDNFDYLFYGGTTYNIKAIDISDWDVSNVTSFRSMFEGCSHLQYVGDLSRWNVSEVTNFSNMFMNCKFLKNIGDVSKWKMSKANDVHSMFCGCKRLENIGDAGQWDVSNVKDFTFIFRDCEKLRPIDLNHWKIHNDVTGKNVRMIISGTSGWKMPDWFFDVRKR
;
A
#
# COMPACT_ATOMS: atom_id res chain seq x y z
N MET A 1 0.18 29.07 -0.30
CA MET A 1 -1.21 28.81 -0.85
C MET A 1 -1.29 29.48 -2.19
N LEU A 2 -0.93 28.76 -3.26
CA LEU A 2 -1.03 29.65 -3.99
C LEU A 2 -1.04 29.51 -5.47
N LEU A 3 -0.04 29.03 -6.07
CA LEU A 3 0.02 28.92 -7.52
C LEU A 3 -0.71 27.65 -8.01
N THR A 4 -0.53 26.55 -7.35
CA THR A 4 -1.14 25.24 -7.67
C THR A 4 -2.66 25.24 -7.53
N SER A 5 -3.23 25.84 -6.49
CA SER A 5 -4.69 25.92 -6.34
C SER A 5 -5.30 26.88 -7.39
N PHE A 6 -4.59 27.94 -7.71
CA PHE A 6 -5.02 28.91 -8.73
C PHE A 6 -4.96 28.33 -10.16
N ILE A 7 -3.95 27.50 -10.44
CA ILE A 7 -3.83 26.79 -11.71
C ILE A 7 -4.92 25.71 -11.83
N LYS A 8 -5.16 24.91 -10.78
CA LYS A 8 -6.27 23.93 -10.73
C LYS A 8 -7.63 24.59 -10.94
N GLU A 9 -7.84 25.81 -10.46
CA GLU A 9 -9.12 26.54 -10.62
C GLU A 9 -9.31 27.16 -12.00
N LYS A 10 -8.23 27.61 -12.64
CA LYS A 10 -8.27 28.19 -14.00
C LYS A 10 -8.30 27.16 -15.13
N LEU A 11 -7.78 25.94 -14.92
CA LEU A 11 -7.78 24.86 -15.91
C LEU A 11 -9.08 24.04 -15.92
N LYS A 12 -10.12 24.43 -15.19
CA LYS A 12 -11.48 23.84 -15.27
C LYS A 12 -12.22 24.06 -16.59
N VAL A 13 -11.49 24.35 -17.67
CA VAL A 13 -12.08 24.52 -18.99
C VAL A 13 -11.88 23.23 -19.79
N ASN A 14 -12.98 22.52 -19.97
CA ASN A 14 -13.15 21.27 -20.71
C ASN A 14 -12.51 19.99 -20.12
N LYS A 15 -13.35 19.08 -19.78
CA LYS A 15 -13.29 17.70 -19.29
C LYS A 15 -12.13 16.75 -19.72
N GLU A 16 -10.98 17.24 -20.11
CA GLU A 16 -9.74 16.47 -20.16
C GLU A 16 -8.86 17.02 -19.04
N TYR A 17 -8.75 16.24 -17.95
CA TYR A 17 -7.76 16.49 -16.91
C TYR A 17 -6.38 16.30 -17.55
N VAL A 18 -5.73 17.39 -17.89
CA VAL A 18 -4.29 17.37 -18.10
C VAL A 18 -3.69 17.24 -16.71
N GLU A 19 -3.13 16.08 -16.38
CA GLU A 19 -2.34 15.90 -15.18
C GLU A 19 -1.15 16.86 -15.26
N VAL A 20 -1.15 17.90 -14.43
CA VAL A 20 -0.04 18.83 -14.36
C VAL A 20 0.88 18.37 -13.24
N HIS A 21 1.89 17.59 -13.60
CA HIS A 21 2.98 17.30 -12.69
C HIS A 21 3.86 18.53 -12.53
N THR A 22 4.13 18.91 -11.29
CA THR A 22 4.98 20.05 -10.96
C THR A 22 6.43 19.65 -10.67
N GLU A 23 6.64 18.39 -10.30
CA GLU A 23 7.93 17.83 -9.93
C GLU A 23 8.10 16.43 -10.54
N LYS A 24 9.28 16.15 -11.08
CA LYS A 24 9.64 14.87 -11.66
C LYS A 24 10.98 14.38 -11.11
N PRO A 25 10.99 13.61 -10.03
CA PRO A 25 12.22 13.08 -9.44
C PRO A 25 12.88 12.05 -10.37
N GLU A 26 14.21 12.10 -10.50
CA GLU A 26 14.97 11.15 -11.29
C GLU A 26 15.19 9.80 -10.57
N ASN A 27 15.02 9.78 -9.24
CA ASN A 27 15.26 8.60 -8.42
C ASN A 27 14.56 8.69 -7.06
N ILE A 28 14.55 7.58 -6.33
CA ILE A 28 13.90 7.44 -5.01
C ILE A 28 14.45 8.42 -3.95
N LYS A 29 15.72 8.83 -4.03
CA LYS A 29 16.30 9.76 -3.06
C LYS A 29 15.78 11.18 -3.26
N GLU A 30 15.63 11.57 -4.51
CA GLU A 30 15.07 12.87 -4.88
C GLU A 30 13.57 12.91 -4.54
N LEU A 31 12.83 11.84 -4.89
CA LEU A 31 11.43 11.71 -4.48
C LEU A 31 11.26 11.85 -2.97
N ARG A 32 12.11 11.16 -2.20
CA ARG A 32 12.07 11.23 -0.73
C ARG A 32 12.33 12.64 -0.22
N LYS A 33 13.31 13.35 -0.82
CA LYS A 33 13.58 14.74 -0.47
C LYS A 33 12.39 15.64 -0.73
N ILE A 34 11.76 15.52 -1.90
CA ILE A 34 10.55 16.29 -2.23
C ILE A 34 9.45 16.04 -1.20
N ILE A 35 9.21 14.78 -0.84
CA ILE A 35 8.23 14.40 0.19
C ILE A 35 8.58 15.02 1.55
N ASP A 36 9.84 14.92 1.98
CA ASP A 36 10.30 15.50 3.25
C ASP A 36 10.11 17.02 3.26
N ASP A 37 10.49 17.72 2.20
CA ASP A 37 10.29 19.17 2.04
C ASP A 37 8.78 19.53 2.14
N ARG A 38 7.90 18.76 1.50
CA ARG A 38 6.43 18.94 1.58
C ARG A 38 5.89 18.75 3.00
N ILE A 39 6.41 17.76 3.72
CA ILE A 39 6.05 17.50 5.13
C ILE A 39 6.52 18.63 6.03
N GLU A 40 7.72 19.15 5.82
CA GLU A 40 8.25 20.29 6.58
C GLU A 40 7.39 21.55 6.36
N GLU A 41 6.94 21.79 5.13
CA GLU A 41 6.11 22.95 4.77
C GLU A 41 4.66 22.84 5.25
N GLN A 42 4.04 21.65 5.12
CA GLN A 42 2.59 21.45 5.32
C GLN A 42 2.27 20.72 6.62
N GLY A 43 3.30 20.26 7.35
CA GLY A 43 3.13 19.44 8.56
C GLY A 43 2.75 18.00 8.25
N SER A 44 2.02 17.35 9.15
CA SER A 44 1.72 15.91 9.06
C SER A 44 0.47 15.56 8.24
N GLY A 45 -0.20 16.56 7.68
CA GLY A 45 -1.50 16.38 7.02
C GLY A 45 -2.63 16.05 8.00
N THR A 46 -3.88 16.19 7.53
CA THR A 46 -5.08 15.78 8.26
C THR A 46 -6.03 15.04 7.33
N LEU A 47 -7.04 14.34 7.88
CA LEU A 47 -8.06 13.67 7.05
C LEU A 47 -8.90 14.62 6.19
N LYS A 48 -8.99 15.91 6.57
CA LYS A 48 -9.70 16.93 5.77
C LYS A 48 -8.80 17.58 4.74
N GLU A 49 -7.52 17.69 5.08
CA GLU A 49 -6.47 18.33 4.27
C GLU A 49 -5.24 17.42 4.30
N PRO A 50 -5.24 16.31 3.54
CA PRO A 50 -4.06 15.46 3.41
C PRO A 50 -2.97 16.23 2.65
N ILE A 51 -1.71 15.87 2.85
CA ILE A 51 -0.63 16.35 1.99
C ILE A 51 -0.85 15.77 0.60
N ASP A 52 -1.18 16.61 -0.36
CA ASP A 52 -1.37 16.19 -1.75
C ASP A 52 -0.01 16.03 -2.43
N LEU A 53 0.29 14.80 -2.86
CA LEU A 53 1.53 14.43 -3.56
C LEU A 53 1.25 13.98 -5.01
N ASN A 54 -0.01 14.12 -5.49
CA ASN A 54 -0.41 13.66 -6.82
C ASN A 54 0.15 14.51 -7.96
N ASP A 55 0.70 15.68 -7.65
CA ASP A 55 1.40 16.52 -8.61
C ASP A 55 2.87 16.12 -8.83
N ILE A 56 3.35 15.05 -8.22
CA ILE A 56 4.69 14.50 -8.44
C ILE A 56 4.60 13.39 -9.50
N ASP A 57 5.35 13.54 -10.61
CA ASP A 57 5.47 12.48 -11.62
C ASP A 57 6.45 11.40 -11.14
N VAL A 58 5.91 10.27 -10.71
CA VAL A 58 6.69 9.12 -10.23
C VAL A 58 6.81 7.99 -11.26
N SER A 59 6.34 8.21 -12.48
CA SER A 59 6.22 7.18 -13.53
C SER A 59 7.54 6.51 -13.93
N GLU A 60 8.68 7.17 -13.70
CA GLU A 60 10.00 6.62 -13.99
C GLU A 60 10.66 5.93 -12.78
N ILE A 61 10.02 5.94 -11.61
CA ILE A 61 10.54 5.29 -10.41
C ILE A 61 10.06 3.83 -10.39
N ASP A 62 10.99 2.90 -10.40
CA ASP A 62 10.71 1.45 -10.45
C ASP A 62 10.75 0.74 -9.10
N ASN A 63 11.14 1.46 -8.04
CA ASN A 63 11.31 0.89 -6.71
C ASN A 63 10.94 1.90 -5.62
N PHE A 64 9.97 1.53 -4.75
CA PHE A 64 9.52 2.37 -3.63
C PHE A 64 9.89 1.77 -2.26
N ASP A 65 10.94 0.92 -2.23
CA ASP A 65 11.40 0.33 -0.98
C ASP A 65 11.73 1.41 0.05
N TYR A 66 11.12 1.28 1.22
CA TYR A 66 11.34 2.18 2.37
C TYR A 66 11.03 3.67 2.11
N LEU A 67 10.20 4.01 1.10
CA LEU A 67 9.98 5.41 0.70
C LEU A 67 9.52 6.30 1.88
N PHE A 68 8.61 5.82 2.71
CA PHE A 68 8.10 6.54 3.90
C PHE A 68 8.65 5.96 5.21
N TYR A 69 9.71 5.14 5.16
CA TYR A 69 10.31 4.55 6.35
C TYR A 69 11.32 5.50 7.01
N GLY A 70 11.07 5.86 8.26
CA GLY A 70 12.00 6.66 9.07
C GLY A 70 11.88 8.18 8.89
N GLY A 71 12.64 8.92 9.69
CA GLY A 71 12.73 10.38 9.60
C GLY A 71 11.43 11.11 9.89
N THR A 72 11.18 12.19 9.15
CA THR A 72 9.99 13.05 9.25
C THR A 72 8.71 12.31 8.95
N THR A 73 8.78 11.28 8.09
CA THR A 73 7.62 10.51 7.62
C THR A 73 6.92 9.68 8.70
N TYR A 74 7.57 9.35 9.81
CA TYR A 74 6.93 8.61 10.92
C TYR A 74 5.74 9.34 11.55
N ASN A 75 5.71 10.66 11.48
CA ASN A 75 4.64 11.46 12.07
C ASN A 75 3.53 11.83 11.09
N ILE A 76 3.62 11.38 9.82
CA ILE A 76 2.59 11.63 8.81
C ILE A 76 1.26 11.04 9.28
N LYS A 77 0.18 11.83 9.16
CA LYS A 77 -1.17 11.38 9.47
C LYS A 77 -2.02 11.15 8.23
N ALA A 78 -1.85 11.98 7.20
CA ALA A 78 -2.61 11.84 5.97
C ALA A 78 -1.83 12.40 4.77
N ILE A 79 -1.73 11.60 3.75
CA ILE A 79 -1.21 11.95 2.43
C ILE A 79 -2.20 11.50 1.36
N ASP A 80 -2.11 12.06 0.18
CA ASP A 80 -2.83 11.58 -0.99
C ASP A 80 -1.84 11.31 -2.13
N ILE A 81 -1.81 10.04 -2.55
CA ILE A 81 -0.99 9.50 -3.63
C ILE A 81 -1.84 8.64 -4.59
N SER A 82 -3.16 8.88 -4.60
CA SER A 82 -4.12 8.05 -5.34
C SER A 82 -3.87 8.05 -6.86
N ASP A 83 -3.34 9.14 -7.40
CA ASP A 83 -3.12 9.31 -8.83
C ASP A 83 -1.66 9.00 -9.27
N TRP A 84 -0.81 8.50 -8.38
CA TRP A 84 0.55 8.08 -8.77
C TRP A 84 0.51 6.97 -9.82
N ASP A 85 1.23 7.16 -10.93
CA ASP A 85 1.49 6.08 -11.89
C ASP A 85 2.60 5.16 -11.36
N VAL A 86 2.17 4.02 -10.82
CA VAL A 86 3.06 2.99 -10.27
C VAL A 86 3.24 1.79 -11.22
N SER A 87 2.88 1.94 -12.49
CA SER A 87 2.86 0.84 -13.46
C SER A 87 4.24 0.22 -13.74
N ASN A 88 5.32 0.98 -13.50
CA ASN A 88 6.70 0.51 -13.63
C ASN A 88 7.30 -0.02 -12.32
N VAL A 89 6.59 0.10 -11.19
CA VAL A 89 7.12 -0.27 -9.89
C VAL A 89 7.20 -1.78 -9.74
N THR A 90 8.36 -2.26 -9.30
CA THR A 90 8.65 -3.69 -9.09
C THR A 90 8.67 -4.08 -7.61
N SER A 91 8.82 -3.11 -6.70
CA SER A 91 8.87 -3.37 -5.26
C SER A 91 8.28 -2.22 -4.42
N PHE A 92 7.43 -2.60 -3.45
CA PHE A 92 6.90 -1.75 -2.39
C PHE A 92 7.38 -2.19 -1.00
N ARG A 93 8.50 -2.92 -0.93
CA ARG A 93 8.99 -3.43 0.34
C ARG A 93 9.11 -2.31 1.38
N SER A 94 8.47 -2.51 2.53
CA SER A 94 8.53 -1.59 3.68
C SER A 94 8.15 -0.12 3.35
N MET A 95 7.38 0.13 2.27
CA MET A 95 7.09 1.49 1.80
C MET A 95 6.53 2.39 2.92
N PHE A 96 5.61 1.87 3.73
CA PHE A 96 5.00 2.58 4.86
C PHE A 96 5.29 1.92 6.21
N GLU A 97 6.28 1.02 6.29
CA GLU A 97 6.56 0.29 7.52
C GLU A 97 6.79 1.25 8.69
N GLY A 98 6.04 1.04 9.77
CA GLY A 98 6.18 1.82 10.98
C GLY A 98 5.51 3.21 10.95
N CYS A 99 4.84 3.61 9.86
CA CYS A 99 4.05 4.85 9.81
C CYS A 99 2.82 4.73 10.75
N SER A 100 3.08 4.64 12.06
CA SER A 100 2.09 4.27 13.05
C SER A 100 0.97 5.31 13.24
N HIS A 101 1.18 6.57 12.83
CA HIS A 101 0.18 7.64 12.90
C HIS A 101 -0.61 7.82 11.60
N LEU A 102 -0.19 7.16 10.52
CA LEU A 102 -0.80 7.26 9.20
C LEU A 102 -2.24 6.75 9.25
N GLN A 103 -3.19 7.58 8.81
CA GLN A 103 -4.62 7.29 8.81
C GLN A 103 -5.20 7.19 7.40
N TYR A 104 -4.54 7.83 6.41
CA TYR A 104 -5.00 7.95 5.04
C TYR A 104 -3.82 8.07 4.07
N VAL A 105 -3.91 7.42 2.92
CA VAL A 105 -2.88 7.41 1.86
C VAL A 105 -3.47 7.72 0.47
N GLY A 106 -4.75 8.08 0.39
CA GLY A 106 -5.50 8.10 -0.87
C GLY A 106 -6.21 6.79 -1.16
N ASP A 107 -6.89 6.73 -2.28
CA ASP A 107 -7.55 5.52 -2.79
C ASP A 107 -6.63 4.83 -3.80
N LEU A 108 -6.03 3.72 -3.38
CA LEU A 108 -5.06 2.96 -4.19
C LEU A 108 -5.73 1.93 -5.11
N SER A 109 -7.06 1.93 -5.23
CA SER A 109 -7.81 0.94 -6.03
C SER A 109 -7.43 0.95 -7.52
N ARG A 110 -6.96 2.08 -8.02
CA ARG A 110 -6.56 2.27 -9.43
C ARG A 110 -5.09 2.00 -9.73
N TRP A 111 -4.28 1.74 -8.71
CA TRP A 111 -2.86 1.44 -8.90
C TRP A 111 -2.66 0.19 -9.76
N ASN A 112 -1.89 0.32 -10.82
CA ASN A 112 -1.47 -0.81 -11.64
C ASN A 112 -0.21 -1.47 -11.02
N VAL A 113 -0.43 -2.51 -10.23
CA VAL A 113 0.64 -3.23 -9.52
C VAL A 113 1.10 -4.50 -10.25
N SER A 114 0.81 -4.62 -11.55
CA SER A 114 1.05 -5.86 -12.31
C SER A 114 2.53 -6.23 -12.47
N GLU A 115 3.44 -5.27 -12.29
CA GLU A 115 4.88 -5.51 -12.34
C GLU A 115 5.49 -5.78 -10.95
N VAL A 116 4.73 -5.58 -9.89
CA VAL A 116 5.25 -5.68 -8.52
C VAL A 116 5.48 -7.13 -8.12
N THR A 117 6.70 -7.41 -7.66
CA THR A 117 7.11 -8.73 -7.19
C THR A 117 7.18 -8.82 -5.66
N ASN A 118 7.40 -7.69 -4.97
CA ASN A 118 7.62 -7.66 -3.53
C ASN A 118 6.71 -6.63 -2.84
N PHE A 119 5.80 -7.12 -1.99
CA PHE A 119 4.93 -6.31 -1.12
C PHE A 119 5.26 -6.47 0.37
N SER A 120 6.39 -7.11 0.70
CA SER A 120 6.71 -7.43 2.09
C SER A 120 6.76 -6.18 2.96
N ASN A 121 6.12 -6.24 4.13
CA ASN A 121 6.03 -5.16 5.12
C ASN A 121 5.41 -3.84 4.61
N MET A 122 4.76 -3.79 3.44
CA MET A 122 4.35 -2.53 2.80
C MET A 122 3.61 -1.60 3.77
N PHE A 123 2.69 -2.11 4.58
CA PHE A 123 1.93 -1.35 5.60
C PHE A 123 2.18 -1.87 7.03
N MET A 124 3.26 -2.61 7.25
CA MET A 124 3.54 -3.18 8.57
C MET A 124 3.53 -2.10 9.66
N ASN A 125 2.74 -2.33 10.73
CA ASN A 125 2.60 -1.40 11.85
C ASN A 125 1.99 -0.01 11.52
N CYS A 126 1.27 0.13 10.41
CA CYS A 126 0.41 1.29 10.15
C CYS A 126 -0.84 1.22 11.04
N LYS A 127 -0.66 1.41 12.36
CA LYS A 127 -1.67 1.09 13.39
C LYS A 127 -2.97 1.87 13.26
N PHE A 128 -2.92 3.08 12.71
CA PHE A 128 -4.06 3.98 12.59
C PHE A 128 -4.65 4.04 11.17
N LEU A 129 -4.04 3.37 10.19
CA LEU A 129 -4.54 3.31 8.81
C LEU A 129 -5.91 2.63 8.77
N LYS A 130 -6.89 3.31 8.17
CA LYS A 130 -8.29 2.83 8.17
C LYS A 130 -8.72 2.23 6.85
N ASN A 131 -8.24 2.79 5.73
CA ASN A 131 -8.65 2.42 4.39
C ASN A 131 -7.54 2.75 3.39
N ILE A 132 -7.46 1.98 2.31
CA ILE A 132 -6.56 2.18 1.18
C ILE A 132 -7.30 2.06 -0.16
N GLY A 133 -8.64 2.07 -0.14
CA GLY A 133 -9.48 1.75 -1.29
C GLY A 133 -9.78 0.25 -1.42
N ASP A 134 -10.57 -0.10 -2.43
CA ASP A 134 -10.85 -1.50 -2.78
C ASP A 134 -9.76 -2.04 -3.71
N VAL A 135 -8.81 -2.76 -3.14
CA VAL A 135 -7.66 -3.32 -3.87
C VAL A 135 -7.88 -4.76 -4.35
N SER A 136 -9.12 -5.24 -4.37
CA SER A 136 -9.48 -6.59 -4.87
C SER A 136 -9.03 -6.85 -6.31
N LYS A 137 -8.93 -5.80 -7.11
CA LYS A 137 -8.52 -5.86 -8.53
C LYS A 137 -7.02 -5.75 -8.77
N TRP A 138 -6.22 -5.64 -7.73
CA TRP A 138 -4.77 -5.63 -7.89
C TRP A 138 -4.29 -6.92 -8.55
N LYS A 139 -3.54 -6.80 -9.65
CA LYS A 139 -2.99 -7.92 -10.38
C LYS A 139 -1.72 -8.41 -9.70
N MET A 140 -1.88 -9.38 -8.79
CA MET A 140 -0.80 -9.89 -7.94
C MET A 140 0.00 -11.06 -8.56
N SER A 141 -0.24 -11.40 -9.83
CA SER A 141 0.31 -12.61 -10.46
C SER A 141 1.85 -12.66 -10.54
N LYS A 142 2.54 -11.51 -10.43
CA LYS A 142 4.01 -11.47 -10.32
C LYS A 142 4.53 -11.44 -8.88
N ALA A 143 3.65 -11.23 -7.91
CA ALA A 143 4.05 -11.16 -6.51
C ALA A 143 4.65 -12.49 -6.03
N ASN A 144 5.81 -12.42 -5.39
CA ASN A 144 6.46 -13.59 -4.80
C ASN A 144 6.60 -13.50 -3.27
N ASP A 145 6.47 -12.30 -2.71
CA ASP A 145 6.56 -12.06 -1.27
C ASP A 145 5.51 -11.04 -0.81
N VAL A 146 4.65 -11.47 0.13
CA VAL A 146 3.62 -10.65 0.78
C VAL A 146 3.74 -10.72 2.31
N HIS A 147 4.88 -11.19 2.83
CA HIS A 147 5.03 -11.37 4.27
C HIS A 147 4.81 -10.05 5.01
N SER A 148 4.07 -10.11 6.09
CA SER A 148 3.76 -8.96 6.96
C SER A 148 3.13 -7.75 6.26
N MET A 149 2.60 -7.89 5.04
CA MET A 149 2.11 -6.77 4.23
C MET A 149 1.18 -5.82 5.01
N PHE A 150 0.27 -6.36 5.81
CA PHE A 150 -0.65 -5.60 6.67
C PHE A 150 -0.48 -5.90 8.16
N CYS A 151 0.60 -6.56 8.56
CA CYS A 151 0.82 -6.93 9.95
C CYS A 151 0.74 -5.71 10.89
N GLY A 152 -0.10 -5.78 11.92
CA GLY A 152 -0.26 -4.69 12.88
C GLY A 152 -1.09 -3.50 12.40
N CYS A 153 -1.80 -3.60 11.28
CA CYS A 153 -2.76 -2.61 10.80
C CYS A 153 -4.06 -2.68 11.61
N LYS A 154 -3.99 -2.30 12.90
CA LYS A 154 -5.06 -2.53 13.88
C LYS A 154 -6.40 -1.87 13.55
N ARG A 155 -6.39 -0.76 12.82
CA ARG A 155 -7.59 0.01 12.46
C ARG A 155 -8.00 -0.12 11.00
N LEU A 156 -7.31 -0.93 10.21
CA LEU A 156 -7.69 -1.19 8.83
C LEU A 156 -9.02 -1.95 8.80
N GLU A 157 -10.03 -1.39 8.14
CA GLU A 157 -11.41 -1.90 8.18
C GLU A 157 -11.77 -2.69 6.92
N ASN A 158 -11.25 -2.26 5.76
CA ASN A 158 -11.59 -2.84 4.47
C ASN A 158 -10.47 -2.63 3.45
N ILE A 159 -10.24 -3.62 2.60
CA ILE A 159 -9.33 -3.58 1.44
C ILE A 159 -9.98 -4.19 0.19
N GLY A 160 -11.32 -4.38 0.20
CA GLY A 160 -12.01 -5.18 -0.80
C GLY A 160 -11.83 -6.69 -0.57
N ASP A 161 -12.18 -7.48 -1.58
CA ASP A 161 -12.07 -8.93 -1.52
C ASP A 161 -10.68 -9.40 -2.00
N ALA A 162 -9.70 -9.36 -1.11
CA ALA A 162 -8.34 -9.87 -1.39
C ALA A 162 -8.30 -11.39 -1.67
N GLY A 163 -9.40 -12.13 -1.42
CA GLY A 163 -9.54 -13.52 -1.85
C GLY A 163 -9.49 -13.70 -3.37
N GLN A 164 -9.72 -12.62 -4.14
CA GLN A 164 -9.63 -12.61 -5.60
C GLN A 164 -8.20 -12.46 -6.15
N TRP A 165 -7.21 -12.18 -5.29
CA TRP A 165 -5.84 -12.01 -5.77
C TRP A 165 -5.29 -13.31 -6.34
N ASP A 166 -4.60 -13.20 -7.49
CA ASP A 166 -3.78 -14.29 -8.01
C ASP A 166 -2.44 -14.32 -7.24
N VAL A 167 -2.38 -15.20 -6.25
CA VAL A 167 -1.22 -15.38 -5.39
C VAL A 167 -0.42 -16.65 -5.73
N SER A 168 -0.62 -17.20 -6.93
CA SER A 168 -0.05 -18.49 -7.33
C SER A 168 1.48 -18.51 -7.37
N ASN A 169 2.13 -17.35 -7.46
CA ASN A 169 3.59 -17.22 -7.40
C ASN A 169 4.12 -16.79 -6.02
N VAL A 170 3.24 -16.47 -5.07
CA VAL A 170 3.67 -16.05 -3.73
C VAL A 170 4.27 -17.22 -2.97
N LYS A 171 5.44 -16.99 -2.37
CA LYS A 171 6.19 -17.98 -1.61
C LYS A 171 6.19 -17.72 -0.10
N ASP A 172 5.89 -16.50 0.34
CA ASP A 172 5.81 -16.19 1.77
C ASP A 172 4.58 -15.32 2.10
N PHE A 173 3.68 -15.92 2.91
CA PHE A 173 2.45 -15.30 3.44
C PHE A 173 2.56 -15.03 4.94
N THR A 174 3.74 -15.24 5.55
CA THR A 174 3.93 -15.14 6.99
C THR A 174 3.42 -13.79 7.50
N PHE A 175 2.51 -13.81 8.48
CA PHE A 175 1.96 -12.63 9.16
C PHE A 175 1.16 -11.66 8.27
N ILE A 176 0.77 -12.00 7.05
CA ILE A 176 0.18 -11.06 6.08
C ILE A 176 -0.94 -10.20 6.68
N PHE A 177 -1.86 -10.77 7.47
CA PHE A 177 -2.96 -10.05 8.14
C PHE A 177 -2.88 -10.14 9.67
N ARG A 178 -1.73 -10.49 10.20
CA ARG A 178 -1.58 -10.60 11.66
C ARG A 178 -1.92 -9.28 12.35
N ASP A 179 -2.69 -9.36 13.44
CA ASP A 179 -3.12 -8.22 14.26
C ASP A 179 -3.88 -7.11 13.49
N CYS A 180 -4.57 -7.49 12.39
CA CYS A 180 -5.54 -6.64 11.70
C CYS A 180 -6.91 -6.73 12.43
N GLU A 181 -6.99 -6.15 13.62
CA GLU A 181 -8.10 -6.35 14.58
C GLU A 181 -9.47 -5.94 14.05
N LYS A 182 -9.52 -4.95 13.12
CA LYS A 182 -10.77 -4.36 12.57
C LYS A 182 -11.06 -4.80 11.14
N LEU A 183 -10.12 -5.49 10.47
CA LEU A 183 -10.28 -5.90 9.09
C LEU A 183 -11.42 -6.91 8.96
N ARG A 184 -12.36 -6.61 8.06
CA ARG A 184 -13.49 -7.53 7.77
C ARG A 184 -12.95 -8.85 7.26
N PRO A 185 -13.56 -9.98 7.66
CA PRO A 185 -13.16 -11.30 7.19
C PRO A 185 -13.17 -11.40 5.67
N ILE A 186 -12.13 -11.99 5.10
CA ILE A 186 -11.98 -12.27 3.67
C ILE A 186 -11.90 -13.78 3.51
N ASP A 187 -12.60 -14.33 2.50
CA ASP A 187 -12.49 -15.76 2.18
C ASP A 187 -11.23 -16.01 1.33
N LEU A 188 -10.23 -16.63 1.94
CA LEU A 188 -8.96 -16.96 1.33
C LEU A 188 -8.94 -18.35 0.67
N ASN A 189 -10.05 -19.09 0.62
CA ASN A 189 -10.09 -20.43 0.03
C ASN A 189 -9.84 -20.44 -1.49
N HIS A 190 -10.06 -19.31 -2.15
CA HIS A 190 -9.80 -19.17 -3.59
C HIS A 190 -8.31 -19.04 -3.95
N TRP A 191 -7.43 -18.80 -2.96
CA TRP A 191 -6.01 -18.67 -3.21
C TRP A 191 -5.39 -19.99 -3.67
N LYS A 192 -4.72 -19.97 -4.82
CA LYS A 192 -3.91 -21.08 -5.33
C LYS A 192 -2.51 -20.99 -4.78
N ILE A 193 -2.16 -21.87 -3.86
CA ILE A 193 -0.90 -21.79 -3.13
C ILE A 193 0.22 -22.51 -3.88
N HIS A 194 1.34 -21.82 -4.10
CA HIS A 194 2.51 -22.37 -4.78
C HIS A 194 3.01 -23.64 -4.06
N ASN A 195 3.52 -24.61 -4.81
CA ASN A 195 3.95 -25.90 -4.27
C ASN A 195 5.14 -25.80 -3.29
N ASP A 196 5.98 -24.80 -3.44
CA ASP A 196 7.12 -24.56 -2.55
C ASP A 196 6.72 -23.97 -1.18
N VAL A 197 5.47 -23.55 -1.02
CA VAL A 197 4.98 -23.00 0.23
C VAL A 197 4.83 -24.12 1.25
N THR A 198 5.42 -23.92 2.43
CA THR A 198 5.39 -24.85 3.56
C THR A 198 4.79 -24.21 4.79
N GLY A 199 4.59 -24.97 5.87
CA GLY A 199 4.10 -24.44 7.13
C GLY A 199 4.92 -23.28 7.73
N LYS A 200 6.17 -23.10 7.30
CA LYS A 200 7.00 -21.95 7.71
C LYS A 200 6.54 -20.63 7.07
N ASN A 201 6.04 -20.71 5.84
CA ASN A 201 5.66 -19.58 5.00
C ASN A 201 4.21 -19.11 5.21
N VAL A 202 3.45 -19.75 6.09
CA VAL A 202 2.05 -19.45 6.39
C VAL A 202 1.82 -19.21 7.89
N ARG A 203 2.85 -18.86 8.65
CA ARG A 203 2.74 -18.65 10.10
C ARG A 203 1.83 -17.45 10.38
N MET A 204 0.88 -17.67 11.30
CA MET A 204 0.05 -16.61 11.89
C MET A 204 -0.58 -15.65 10.88
N ILE A 205 -0.96 -16.18 9.70
CA ILE A 205 -1.49 -15.35 8.59
C ILE A 205 -2.67 -14.48 8.99
N ILE A 206 -3.53 -14.94 9.91
CA ILE A 206 -4.72 -14.23 10.41
C ILE A 206 -4.75 -14.16 11.94
N SER A 207 -3.62 -14.33 12.62
CA SER A 207 -3.56 -14.25 14.09
C SER A 207 -3.91 -12.83 14.57
N GLY A 208 -4.79 -12.72 15.58
CA GLY A 208 -5.22 -11.41 16.09
C GLY A 208 -6.31 -10.72 15.23
N THR A 209 -6.85 -11.39 14.21
CA THR A 209 -8.04 -10.94 13.47
C THR A 209 -9.32 -11.45 14.12
N SER A 210 -10.41 -10.69 13.99
CA SER A 210 -11.71 -11.07 14.55
C SER A 210 -12.62 -11.71 13.51
N GLY A 211 -13.19 -12.88 13.83
CA GLY A 211 -14.18 -13.55 12.96
C GLY A 211 -13.63 -14.23 11.72
N TRP A 212 -12.32 -14.23 11.50
CA TRP A 212 -11.71 -14.90 10.36
C TRP A 212 -11.65 -16.42 10.56
N LYS A 213 -11.77 -17.15 9.45
CA LYS A 213 -11.59 -18.61 9.42
C LYS A 213 -10.31 -18.95 8.67
N MET A 214 -9.56 -19.93 9.19
CA MET A 214 -8.43 -20.47 8.43
C MET A 214 -8.93 -21.11 7.14
N PRO A 215 -8.31 -20.81 6.00
CA PRO A 215 -8.67 -21.45 4.73
C PRO A 215 -8.28 -22.94 4.75
N ASP A 216 -9.00 -23.76 3.98
CA ASP A 216 -8.80 -25.22 3.95
C ASP A 216 -7.38 -25.61 3.53
N TRP A 217 -6.82 -24.93 2.53
CA TRP A 217 -5.45 -25.16 2.05
C TRP A 217 -4.36 -24.97 3.12
N PHE A 218 -4.63 -24.17 4.17
CA PHE A 218 -3.66 -23.92 5.25
C PHE A 218 -3.23 -25.21 5.97
N PHE A 219 -4.20 -26.11 6.20
CA PHE A 219 -3.92 -27.36 6.91
C PHE A 219 -3.10 -28.31 6.05
N ASP A 220 -3.27 -28.29 4.73
CA ASP A 220 -2.49 -29.12 3.82
C ASP A 220 -1.07 -28.63 3.63
N VAL A 221 -0.87 -27.31 3.54
CA VAL A 221 0.46 -26.69 3.48
C VAL A 221 1.26 -26.95 4.77
N ARG A 222 0.63 -26.97 5.93
CA ARG A 222 1.31 -27.25 7.20
C ARG A 222 1.83 -28.67 7.36
N LYS A 223 1.34 -29.60 6.56
CA LYS A 223 1.81 -31.00 6.55
C LYS A 223 3.04 -31.20 5.64
N ARG A 224 3.36 -30.23 4.77
CA ARG A 224 4.55 -30.20 3.91
C ARG A 224 5.76 -29.67 4.70
#